data_8c9fe8a5716f87595bcdca3d3050e12f
#
_entry.id   8c9fe8a5716f87595bcdca3d3050e12f
#
_cell.length_a   1.000
_cell.length_b   1.000
_cell.length_c   1.000
_cell.angle_alpha   90.00
_cell.angle_beta   90.00
_cell.angle_gamma   90.00
#
_symmetry.space_group_name_H-M   'P 1'
#
loop_
_entity.id
_entity.type
_entity.pdbx_description
1 polymer ?
#
loop_
_entity_poly.entity_id
_entity_poly.type
_entity_poly.pdbx_seq_one_letter_code
_entity_poly.pdbx_strand_id
1 'polypeptide(L)'
;MNAPNSAWPMAIVVLLLPAAWSQEQPPAPARLRFEVASLKPNSGCESAPRRSAPFSPSPGRLEMPCITLADLLRAAYGTFGDGVTIDPQPLHMEGGPSWMPSEYYSLSARADGPARTEMLAGPMLQALLEERFRLQSHREMREMPVYAMTVGKGGLKVQRLASGACTPLDLTHPPPLLKPGDPPPNVCGVMMMRPTGKGEVTIEVRGSTMTQFAQRLSQFLDRTVVDKTSVAGKFNFQLEFTPDPNMPGQGFPAGRGGDPGNPASPTDPGPDLFVALQEQIGIKLSSDKGPVRFLIIDHVEKPTAN
;
A
#
# COMPACT_ATOMS: atom_id res chain seq x y z
N MET A 1 58.60 -41.84 -73.76
CA MET A 1 58.79 -40.48 -73.25
C MET A 1 57.49 -40.01 -72.68
N ASN A 2 57.39 -40.02 -71.37
CA ASN A 2 56.16 -39.90 -70.60
C ASN A 2 55.84 -38.43 -70.24
N ALA A 3 54.65 -38.01 -70.54
CA ALA A 3 54.13 -36.73 -70.07
C ALA A 3 53.30 -37.01 -68.76
N PRO A 4 53.46 -36.19 -67.70
CA PRO A 4 52.66 -36.38 -66.48
C PRO A 4 51.33 -35.64 -66.56
N ASN A 5 50.30 -36.36 -66.19
CA ASN A 5 48.93 -35.89 -65.92
C ASN A 5 48.93 -34.99 -64.66
N SER A 6 48.56 -33.74 -64.83
CA SER A 6 48.22 -32.85 -63.68
C SER A 6 46.73 -32.77 -63.54
N ALA A 7 46.20 -33.51 -62.52
CA ALA A 7 44.82 -33.38 -62.06
C ALA A 7 44.75 -32.22 -61.09
N TRP A 8 43.94 -31.24 -61.40
CA TRP A 8 43.57 -30.16 -60.46
C TRP A 8 42.38 -30.58 -59.57
N PRO A 9 42.47 -30.41 -58.28
CA PRO A 9 41.30 -30.68 -57.42
C PRO A 9 40.28 -29.52 -57.53
N MET A 10 39.07 -29.85 -57.93
CA MET A 10 37.89 -28.94 -57.76
C MET A 10 37.65 -28.68 -56.31
N ALA A 11 37.89 -27.46 -55.88
CA ALA A 11 37.45 -26.97 -54.54
C ALA A 11 35.95 -26.67 -54.57
N ILE A 12 35.17 -27.48 -53.87
CA ILE A 12 33.73 -27.22 -53.62
C ILE A 12 33.66 -26.18 -52.55
N VAL A 13 33.30 -24.93 -52.90
CA VAL A 13 32.96 -23.87 -51.95
C VAL A 13 31.52 -24.10 -51.45
N VAL A 14 31.39 -24.65 -50.25
CA VAL A 14 30.10 -24.74 -49.54
C VAL A 14 29.79 -23.37 -48.94
N LEU A 15 28.88 -22.63 -49.56
CA LEU A 15 28.32 -21.40 -49.02
C LEU A 15 27.40 -21.76 -47.86
N LEU A 16 27.87 -21.67 -46.63
CA LEU A 16 27.07 -21.70 -45.43
C LEU A 16 26.32 -20.36 -45.31
N LEU A 17 25.03 -20.36 -45.70
CA LEU A 17 24.12 -19.27 -45.41
C LEU A 17 23.83 -19.26 -43.87
N PRO A 18 24.03 -18.15 -43.16
CA PRO A 18 23.63 -18.07 -41.79
C PRO A 18 22.08 -18.12 -41.73
N ALA A 19 21.53 -19.17 -41.11
CA ALA A 19 20.14 -19.21 -40.75
C ALA A 19 19.90 -18.08 -39.72
N ALA A 20 19.26 -17.00 -40.16
CA ALA A 20 18.77 -15.97 -39.27
C ALA A 20 17.68 -16.59 -38.39
N TRP A 21 18.04 -16.97 -37.19
CA TRP A 21 17.08 -17.37 -36.17
C TRP A 21 16.36 -16.08 -35.75
N SER A 22 15.15 -15.87 -36.26
CA SER A 22 14.22 -14.93 -35.69
C SER A 22 13.98 -15.38 -34.25
N GLN A 23 14.59 -14.68 -33.29
CA GLN A 23 14.21 -14.78 -31.90
C GLN A 23 12.82 -14.18 -31.79
N GLU A 24 11.82 -15.03 -31.75
CA GLU A 24 10.47 -14.68 -31.42
C GLU A 24 10.52 -14.16 -29.98
N GLN A 25 10.49 -12.85 -29.85
CA GLN A 25 10.47 -12.17 -28.56
C GLN A 25 9.19 -12.67 -27.84
N PRO A 26 9.30 -13.24 -26.61
CA PRO A 26 8.11 -13.67 -25.90
C PRO A 26 7.16 -12.48 -25.81
N PRO A 27 5.85 -12.68 -26.04
CA PRO A 27 4.87 -11.61 -25.96
C PRO A 27 5.04 -10.93 -24.60
N ALA A 28 5.17 -9.60 -24.60
CA ALA A 28 5.18 -8.82 -23.37
C ALA A 28 3.99 -9.25 -22.53
N PRO A 29 4.16 -9.47 -21.21
CA PRO A 29 3.07 -9.93 -20.36
C PRO A 29 1.85 -9.05 -20.60
N ALA A 30 0.71 -9.67 -20.89
CA ALA A 30 -0.52 -8.97 -21.20
C ALA A 30 -0.77 -7.98 -20.06
N ARG A 31 -0.69 -6.67 -20.34
CA ARG A 31 -0.94 -5.63 -19.33
C ARG A 31 -2.37 -5.84 -18.85
N LEU A 32 -2.52 -6.09 -17.57
CA LEU A 32 -3.82 -6.22 -16.96
C LEU A 32 -4.57 -4.91 -17.14
N ARG A 33 -5.64 -4.89 -17.93
CA ARG A 33 -6.42 -3.70 -18.26
C ARG A 33 -7.87 -3.91 -17.90
N PHE A 34 -8.56 -2.81 -17.61
CA PHE A 34 -10.01 -2.83 -17.53
C PHE A 34 -10.62 -3.05 -18.92
N GLU A 35 -11.70 -3.83 -18.98
CA GLU A 35 -12.52 -3.98 -20.19
C GLU A 35 -13.18 -2.65 -20.54
N VAL A 36 -13.73 -1.99 -19.50
CA VAL A 36 -14.37 -0.68 -19.64
C VAL A 36 -13.93 0.20 -18.48
N ALA A 37 -13.53 1.43 -18.77
CA ALA A 37 -13.21 2.43 -17.77
C ALA A 37 -13.69 3.81 -18.19
N SER A 38 -14.35 4.50 -17.28
CA SER A 38 -14.76 5.91 -17.39
C SER A 38 -14.08 6.70 -16.30
N LEU A 39 -13.36 7.74 -16.69
CA LEU A 39 -12.72 8.69 -15.80
C LEU A 39 -13.12 10.09 -16.22
N LYS A 40 -13.86 10.80 -15.36
CA LYS A 40 -14.42 12.13 -15.67
C LYS A 40 -14.07 13.13 -14.58
N PRO A 41 -13.70 14.38 -14.91
CA PRO A 41 -13.61 15.45 -13.93
C PRO A 41 -14.93 15.60 -13.15
N ASN A 42 -14.85 15.86 -11.85
CA ASN A 42 -16.02 15.99 -10.98
C ASN A 42 -15.86 17.18 -10.03
N SER A 43 -16.40 18.33 -10.41
CA SER A 43 -16.41 19.55 -9.59
C SER A 43 -17.37 19.49 -8.40
N GLY A 44 -18.30 18.53 -8.37
CA GLY A 44 -19.27 18.38 -7.28
C GLY A 44 -18.65 17.81 -5.98
N CYS A 45 -17.40 17.39 -6.02
CA CYS A 45 -16.72 16.77 -4.88
C CYS A 45 -16.08 17.79 -3.90
N GLU A 46 -15.99 19.05 -4.26
CA GLU A 46 -15.35 20.08 -3.41
C GLU A 46 -16.06 20.26 -2.06
N SER A 47 -17.36 20.03 -2.02
CA SER A 47 -18.20 20.13 -0.82
C SER A 47 -18.40 18.79 -0.10
N ALA A 48 -17.90 17.70 -0.67
CA ALA A 48 -18.03 16.39 -0.04
C ALA A 48 -17.07 16.30 1.16
N PRO A 49 -17.52 15.81 2.30
CA PRO A 49 -16.62 15.57 3.41
C PRO A 49 -15.50 14.63 2.89
N ARG A 50 -14.24 14.98 3.16
CA ARG A 50 -13.05 14.17 2.84
C ARG A 50 -13.07 12.82 3.59
N ARG A 51 -14.10 12.07 3.40
CA ARG A 51 -14.11 10.65 3.71
C ARG A 51 -13.44 10.01 2.51
N SER A 52 -12.36 9.30 2.76
CA SER A 52 -11.83 8.34 1.80
C SER A 52 -13.01 7.73 1.07
N ALA A 53 -13.12 8.03 -0.24
CA ALA A 53 -14.23 7.54 -1.04
C ALA A 53 -14.39 6.07 -0.75
N PRO A 54 -15.60 5.60 -0.44
CA PRO A 54 -15.77 4.22 -0.11
C PRO A 54 -15.25 3.42 -1.29
N PHE A 55 -14.07 2.85 -1.10
CA PHE A 55 -13.55 1.81 -1.93
C PHE A 55 -14.53 0.66 -1.74
N SER A 56 -15.49 0.57 -2.66
CA SER A 56 -16.50 -0.47 -2.61
C SER A 56 -15.98 -1.63 -3.45
N PRO A 57 -15.33 -2.63 -2.83
CA PRO A 57 -14.84 -3.78 -3.55
C PRO A 57 -16.05 -4.61 -3.99
N SER A 58 -16.33 -4.54 -5.26
CA SER A 58 -17.21 -5.50 -5.94
C SER A 58 -16.33 -6.35 -6.83
N PRO A 59 -16.50 -7.67 -6.87
CA PRO A 59 -15.69 -8.52 -7.74
C PRO A 59 -15.66 -8.00 -9.18
N GLY A 60 -14.46 -7.70 -9.68
CA GLY A 60 -14.26 -7.20 -11.03
C GLY A 60 -14.64 -5.73 -11.28
N ARG A 61 -15.06 -4.95 -10.26
CA ARG A 61 -15.45 -3.55 -10.42
C ARG A 61 -14.69 -2.64 -9.45
N LEU A 62 -14.24 -1.49 -9.96
CA LEU A 62 -13.60 -0.43 -9.21
C LEU A 62 -14.39 0.87 -9.38
N GLU A 63 -14.92 1.40 -8.28
CA GLU A 63 -15.66 2.66 -8.27
C GLU A 63 -15.10 3.60 -7.23
N MET A 64 -14.77 4.82 -7.67
CA MET A 64 -14.25 5.89 -6.85
C MET A 64 -14.90 7.21 -7.31
N PRO A 65 -16.03 7.60 -6.72
CA PRO A 65 -16.84 8.70 -7.22
C PRO A 65 -16.23 10.09 -6.99
N CYS A 66 -15.37 10.24 -5.99
CA CYS A 66 -14.75 11.52 -5.64
C CYS A 66 -13.32 11.26 -5.18
N ILE A 67 -12.37 11.28 -6.12
CA ILE A 67 -10.98 10.98 -5.83
C ILE A 67 -10.04 11.91 -6.59
N THR A 68 -8.93 12.32 -5.95
CA THR A 68 -7.89 13.10 -6.62
C THR A 68 -6.91 12.19 -7.36
N LEU A 69 -6.16 12.74 -8.33
CA LEU A 69 -5.09 11.97 -8.97
C LEU A 69 -4.03 11.53 -7.94
N ALA A 70 -3.70 12.40 -6.98
CA ALA A 70 -2.76 12.05 -5.93
C ALA A 70 -3.23 10.83 -5.10
N ASP A 71 -4.52 10.69 -4.82
CA ASP A 71 -5.07 9.56 -4.09
C ASP A 71 -5.15 8.29 -4.95
N LEU A 72 -5.45 8.43 -6.25
CA LEU A 72 -5.35 7.33 -7.21
C LEU A 72 -3.93 6.77 -7.28
N LEU A 73 -2.92 7.65 -7.31
CA LEU A 73 -1.51 7.24 -7.31
C LEU A 73 -1.11 6.54 -6.00
N ARG A 74 -1.57 7.05 -4.85
CA ARG A 74 -1.34 6.38 -3.56
C ARG A 74 -1.96 4.99 -3.51
N ALA A 75 -3.17 4.83 -4.03
CA ALA A 75 -3.80 3.52 -4.14
C ALA A 75 -3.01 2.60 -5.08
N ALA A 76 -2.76 3.04 -6.30
CA ALA A 76 -2.20 2.22 -7.37
C ALA A 76 -0.73 1.83 -7.15
N TYR A 77 0.09 2.74 -6.66
CA TYR A 77 1.54 2.55 -6.52
C TYR A 77 2.01 2.33 -5.08
N GLY A 78 1.18 2.74 -4.09
CA GLY A 78 1.41 2.51 -2.66
C GLY A 78 0.64 1.29 -2.17
N THR A 79 -0.59 1.50 -1.74
CA THR A 79 -1.40 0.51 -1.01
C THR A 79 -1.55 -0.83 -1.75
N PHE A 80 -1.77 -0.79 -3.07
CA PHE A 80 -2.00 -1.98 -3.90
C PHE A 80 -0.93 -2.19 -4.98
N GLY A 81 0.27 -1.64 -4.75
CA GLY A 81 1.29 -1.49 -5.78
C GLY A 81 1.77 -2.77 -6.45
N ASP A 82 1.70 -3.91 -5.78
CA ASP A 82 2.09 -5.24 -6.31
C ASP A 82 0.91 -6.07 -6.83
N GLY A 83 -0.33 -5.63 -6.61
CA GLY A 83 -1.54 -6.35 -6.98
C GLY A 83 -1.82 -7.62 -6.19
N VAL A 84 -1.06 -7.90 -5.15
CA VAL A 84 -1.15 -9.13 -4.35
C VAL A 84 -1.37 -8.83 -2.87
N THR A 85 -0.66 -7.84 -2.34
CA THR A 85 -0.69 -7.50 -0.93
C THR A 85 -1.18 -6.08 -0.71
N ILE A 86 -1.70 -5.83 0.50
CA ILE A 86 -2.01 -4.48 0.94
C ILE A 86 -0.80 -3.96 1.71
N ASP A 87 -0.13 -2.96 1.14
CA ASP A 87 0.96 -2.26 1.81
C ASP A 87 0.42 -0.97 2.47
N PRO A 88 0.32 -0.93 3.78
CA PRO A 88 -0.19 0.25 4.49
C PRO A 88 0.84 1.39 4.61
N GLN A 89 2.08 1.21 4.14
CA GLN A 89 3.08 2.27 4.25
C GLN A 89 2.69 3.50 3.42
N PRO A 90 2.89 4.71 3.95
CA PRO A 90 2.72 5.94 3.19
C PRO A 90 3.61 5.93 1.94
N LEU A 91 3.03 6.28 0.80
CA LEU A 91 3.78 6.53 -0.42
C LEU A 91 4.19 7.99 -0.48
N HIS A 92 5.49 8.26 -0.44
CA HIS A 92 6.02 9.60 -0.69
C HIS A 92 6.00 9.85 -2.20
N MET A 93 5.45 10.99 -2.59
CA MET A 93 5.38 11.38 -4.00
C MET A 93 6.09 12.70 -4.19
N GLU A 94 6.82 12.83 -5.29
CA GLU A 94 7.53 14.05 -5.65
C GLU A 94 7.35 14.34 -7.15
N GLY A 95 7.31 15.63 -7.50
CA GLY A 95 7.04 16.06 -8.86
C GLY A 95 5.54 16.14 -9.18
N GLY A 96 5.28 16.36 -10.46
CA GLY A 96 3.92 16.55 -10.97
C GLY A 96 3.33 17.94 -10.71
N PRO A 97 2.24 18.29 -11.39
CA PRO A 97 1.61 19.60 -11.30
C PRO A 97 0.74 19.78 -10.06
N SER A 98 0.52 21.03 -9.66
CA SER A 98 -0.21 21.41 -8.44
C SER A 98 -1.70 21.01 -8.42
N TRP A 99 -2.30 20.70 -9.56
CA TRP A 99 -3.70 20.27 -9.62
C TRP A 99 -3.90 18.80 -9.18
N MET A 100 -2.84 17.97 -9.13
CA MET A 100 -2.95 16.57 -8.77
C MET A 100 -3.65 16.31 -7.41
N PRO A 101 -3.37 17.05 -6.33
CA PRO A 101 -4.02 16.84 -5.05
C PRO A 101 -5.35 17.59 -4.88
N SER A 102 -5.74 18.43 -5.84
CA SER A 102 -6.88 19.34 -5.69
C SER A 102 -8.03 19.11 -6.69
N GLU A 103 -7.74 18.58 -7.86
CA GLU A 103 -8.79 18.27 -8.83
C GLU A 103 -9.36 16.87 -8.60
N TYR A 104 -10.69 16.79 -8.57
CA TYR A 104 -11.41 15.55 -8.33
C TYR A 104 -11.90 14.91 -9.61
N TYR A 105 -11.94 13.61 -9.58
CA TYR A 105 -12.42 12.75 -10.65
C TYR A 105 -13.42 11.73 -10.12
N SER A 106 -14.33 11.29 -11.01
CA SER A 106 -15.13 10.09 -10.80
C SER A 106 -14.57 8.98 -11.67
N LEU A 107 -14.18 7.89 -11.04
CA LEU A 107 -13.69 6.67 -11.70
C LEU A 107 -14.73 5.56 -11.55
N SER A 108 -15.12 4.96 -12.67
CA SER A 108 -15.86 3.71 -12.75
C SER A 108 -15.18 2.80 -13.75
N ALA A 109 -14.73 1.62 -13.31
CA ALA A 109 -14.01 0.69 -14.16
C ALA A 109 -14.43 -0.76 -13.89
N ARG A 110 -14.43 -1.60 -14.94
CA ARG A 110 -14.79 -3.01 -14.89
C ARG A 110 -13.75 -3.87 -15.59
N ALA A 111 -13.33 -4.93 -14.94
CA ALA A 111 -12.45 -5.96 -15.51
C ALA A 111 -13.25 -6.94 -16.38
N ASP A 112 -12.56 -7.63 -17.25
CA ASP A 112 -13.09 -8.79 -17.96
C ASP A 112 -13.14 -10.00 -17.00
N GLY A 113 -14.27 -10.12 -16.32
CA GLY A 113 -14.51 -11.15 -15.31
C GLY A 113 -14.15 -10.75 -13.88
N PRO A 114 -14.21 -11.71 -12.94
CA PRO A 114 -13.92 -11.46 -11.53
C PRO A 114 -12.43 -11.19 -11.34
N ALA A 115 -12.10 -10.08 -10.74
CA ALA A 115 -10.74 -9.72 -10.37
C ALA A 115 -10.69 -9.28 -8.90
N ARG A 116 -9.55 -9.54 -8.26
CA ARG A 116 -9.31 -9.17 -6.88
C ARG A 116 -9.13 -7.66 -6.76
N THR A 117 -9.51 -7.13 -5.62
CA THR A 117 -9.38 -5.71 -5.29
C THR A 117 -7.96 -5.18 -5.48
N GLU A 118 -6.97 -5.94 -5.02
CA GLU A 118 -5.56 -5.55 -5.11
C GLU A 118 -5.11 -5.45 -6.57
N MET A 119 -5.63 -6.32 -7.42
CA MET A 119 -5.34 -6.29 -8.85
C MET A 119 -6.02 -5.09 -9.53
N LEU A 120 -7.29 -4.83 -9.19
CA LEU A 120 -8.07 -3.72 -9.74
C LEU A 120 -7.46 -2.37 -9.35
N ALA A 121 -7.17 -2.18 -8.05
CA ALA A 121 -6.68 -0.92 -7.50
C ALA A 121 -5.15 -0.76 -7.58
N GLY A 122 -4.43 -1.80 -7.93
CA GLY A 122 -2.99 -1.81 -8.20
C GLY A 122 -2.68 -1.82 -9.69
N PRO A 123 -2.20 -2.95 -10.25
CA PRO A 123 -1.69 -3.01 -11.63
C PRO A 123 -2.67 -2.56 -12.71
N MET A 124 -3.97 -2.86 -12.57
CA MET A 124 -4.95 -2.42 -13.56
C MET A 124 -5.18 -0.90 -13.49
N LEU A 125 -5.21 -0.33 -12.28
CA LEU A 125 -5.31 1.11 -12.10
C LEU A 125 -4.04 1.81 -12.57
N GLN A 126 -2.84 1.26 -12.33
CA GLN A 126 -1.59 1.79 -12.88
C GLN A 126 -1.67 1.92 -14.41
N ALA A 127 -2.06 0.85 -15.10
CA ALA A 127 -2.21 0.85 -16.56
C ALA A 127 -3.22 1.91 -17.05
N LEU A 128 -4.33 2.09 -16.31
CA LEU A 128 -5.33 3.12 -16.63
C LEU A 128 -4.77 4.54 -16.46
N LEU A 129 -4.00 4.78 -15.39
CA LEU A 129 -3.39 6.07 -15.13
C LEU A 129 -2.31 6.42 -16.18
N GLU A 130 -1.48 5.44 -16.54
CA GLU A 130 -0.52 5.58 -17.64
C GLU A 130 -1.19 5.93 -18.96
N GLU A 131 -2.34 5.30 -19.26
CA GLU A 131 -3.09 5.55 -20.49
C GLU A 131 -3.81 6.91 -20.48
N ARG A 132 -4.59 7.20 -19.42
CA ARG A 132 -5.51 8.35 -19.38
C ARG A 132 -4.83 9.67 -19.03
N PHE A 133 -3.84 9.62 -18.15
CA PHE A 133 -3.08 10.80 -17.72
C PHE A 133 -1.71 10.91 -18.38
N ARG A 134 -1.37 10.03 -19.31
CA ARG A 134 -0.01 9.94 -19.91
C ARG A 134 1.07 9.86 -18.82
N LEU A 135 0.73 9.24 -17.70
CA LEU A 135 1.60 9.15 -16.54
C LEU A 135 2.91 8.45 -16.88
N GLN A 136 4.02 9.13 -16.57
CA GLN A 136 5.36 8.54 -16.53
C GLN A 136 5.90 8.74 -15.12
N SER A 137 6.33 7.67 -14.50
CA SER A 137 6.83 7.70 -13.13
C SER A 137 7.84 6.57 -12.91
N HIS A 138 8.74 6.80 -11.96
CA HIS A 138 9.66 5.76 -11.51
C HIS A 138 9.75 5.71 -9.98
N ARG A 139 10.24 4.59 -9.46
CA ARG A 139 10.44 4.40 -8.02
C ARG A 139 11.88 4.69 -7.67
N GLU A 140 12.06 5.41 -6.58
CA GLU A 140 13.37 5.73 -6.02
C GLU A 140 13.41 5.37 -4.53
N MET A 141 14.56 4.89 -4.05
CA MET A 141 14.81 4.68 -2.63
C MET A 141 15.76 5.78 -2.15
N ARG A 142 15.34 6.52 -1.11
CA ARG A 142 16.14 7.59 -0.52
C ARG A 142 16.38 7.35 0.95
N GLU A 143 17.58 7.64 1.42
CA GLU A 143 17.90 7.67 2.84
C GLU A 143 17.25 8.89 3.49
N MET A 144 16.27 8.63 4.36
CA MET A 144 15.49 9.66 5.04
C MET A 144 15.51 9.46 6.55
N PRO A 145 15.20 10.50 7.34
CA PRO A 145 14.92 10.33 8.75
C PRO A 145 13.71 9.38 8.93
N VAL A 146 13.90 8.30 9.69
CA VAL A 146 12.89 7.29 10.01
C VAL A 146 12.86 7.04 11.52
N TYR A 147 11.86 6.30 11.98
CA TYR A 147 11.90 5.66 13.28
C TYR A 147 12.35 4.20 13.12
N ALA A 148 13.45 3.83 13.78
CA ALA A 148 13.83 2.45 13.96
C ALA A 148 12.99 1.85 15.09
N MET A 149 12.21 0.82 14.78
CA MET A 149 11.47 0.03 15.75
C MET A 149 12.34 -1.14 16.22
N THR A 150 12.70 -1.16 17.49
CA THR A 150 13.58 -2.16 18.11
C THR A 150 12.95 -2.74 19.36
N VAL A 151 13.46 -3.89 19.81
CA VAL A 151 13.07 -4.44 21.12
C VAL A 151 13.77 -3.64 22.22
N GLY A 152 13.00 -3.15 23.19
CA GLY A 152 13.51 -2.41 24.34
C GLY A 152 14.34 -3.30 25.30
N LYS A 153 15.09 -2.67 26.20
CA LYS A 153 15.96 -3.40 27.18
C LYS A 153 15.22 -4.43 28.04
N GLY A 154 13.91 -4.23 28.27
CA GLY A 154 13.06 -5.15 29.03
C GLY A 154 12.57 -6.37 28.24
N GLY A 155 12.95 -6.49 26.97
CA GLY A 155 12.44 -7.54 26.07
C GLY A 155 11.03 -7.28 25.56
N LEU A 156 10.58 -8.14 24.65
CA LEU A 156 9.23 -8.10 24.09
C LEU A 156 8.22 -8.62 25.13
N LYS A 157 7.15 -7.86 25.36
CA LYS A 157 6.12 -8.15 26.37
C LYS A 157 4.80 -8.68 25.76
N VAL A 158 4.85 -9.12 24.50
CA VAL A 158 3.68 -9.62 23.75
C VAL A 158 3.78 -11.12 23.53
N GLN A 159 2.63 -11.78 23.45
CA GLN A 159 2.57 -13.21 23.21
C GLN A 159 2.65 -13.52 21.72
N ARG A 160 3.57 -14.43 21.38
CA ARG A 160 3.62 -14.98 20.03
C ARG A 160 2.40 -15.86 19.79
N LEU A 161 1.76 -15.64 18.65
CA LEU A 161 0.64 -16.46 18.21
C LEU A 161 1.15 -17.81 17.70
N ALA A 162 0.47 -18.89 18.06
CA ALA A 162 0.78 -20.22 17.53
C ALA A 162 0.58 -20.26 16.01
N SER A 163 1.37 -21.10 15.33
CA SER A 163 1.20 -21.30 13.88
C SER A 163 -0.21 -21.80 13.57
N GLY A 164 -0.88 -21.17 12.58
CA GLY A 164 -2.25 -21.53 12.20
C GLY A 164 -3.34 -20.99 13.13
N ALA A 165 -3.01 -20.24 14.19
CA ALA A 165 -3.98 -19.73 15.14
C ALA A 165 -4.84 -18.56 14.60
N CYS A 166 -4.53 -18.01 13.44
CA CYS A 166 -5.39 -17.07 12.71
C CYS A 166 -5.40 -17.39 11.21
N THR A 167 -6.49 -17.08 10.53
CA THR A 167 -6.64 -17.26 9.08
C THR A 167 -6.10 -16.03 8.36
N PRO A 168 -5.23 -16.17 7.35
CA PRO A 168 -4.86 -15.05 6.49
C PRO A 168 -6.09 -14.35 5.93
N LEU A 169 -6.08 -13.03 5.88
CA LEU A 169 -7.16 -12.28 5.24
C LEU A 169 -7.16 -12.61 3.74
N ASP A 170 -8.22 -13.27 3.28
CA ASP A 170 -8.47 -13.50 1.86
C ASP A 170 -9.50 -12.47 1.37
N LEU A 171 -9.01 -11.45 0.65
CA LEU A 171 -9.89 -10.42 0.10
C LEU A 171 -10.67 -10.91 -1.14
N THR A 172 -10.33 -12.09 -1.67
CA THR A 172 -11.12 -12.71 -2.74
C THR A 172 -12.39 -13.35 -2.23
N HIS A 173 -12.34 -13.79 -0.97
CA HIS A 173 -13.46 -14.38 -0.26
C HIS A 173 -13.59 -13.62 1.08
N PRO A 174 -14.15 -12.40 1.05
CA PRO A 174 -14.33 -11.64 2.27
C PRO A 174 -15.16 -12.47 3.27
N PRO A 175 -14.80 -12.42 4.56
CA PRO A 175 -15.59 -13.12 5.56
C PRO A 175 -17.06 -12.66 5.48
N PRO A 176 -18.01 -13.57 5.74
CA PRO A 176 -19.42 -13.24 5.69
C PRO A 176 -19.72 -12.07 6.64
N LEU A 177 -20.70 -11.25 6.26
CA LEU A 177 -21.15 -10.17 7.12
C LEU A 177 -21.57 -10.74 8.50
N LEU A 178 -20.92 -10.24 9.54
CA LEU A 178 -21.20 -10.66 10.90
C LEU A 178 -22.62 -10.25 11.30
N LYS A 179 -23.39 -11.18 11.85
CA LYS A 179 -24.66 -10.87 12.50
C LYS A 179 -24.38 -10.29 13.89
N PRO A 180 -25.29 -9.46 14.43
CA PRO A 180 -25.17 -9.02 15.82
C PRO A 180 -25.03 -10.22 16.76
N GLY A 181 -23.93 -10.29 17.52
CA GLY A 181 -23.63 -11.40 18.43
C GLY A 181 -22.65 -12.45 17.91
N ASP A 182 -22.30 -12.45 16.62
CA ASP A 182 -21.27 -13.35 16.10
C ASP A 182 -19.89 -12.94 16.64
N PRO A 183 -19.05 -13.91 17.02
CA PRO A 183 -17.67 -13.62 17.38
C PRO A 183 -16.93 -13.05 16.17
N PRO A 184 -16.03 -12.06 16.35
CA PRO A 184 -15.26 -11.51 15.26
C PRO A 184 -14.40 -12.61 14.61
N PRO A 185 -14.29 -12.64 13.27
CA PRO A 185 -13.50 -13.65 12.58
C PRO A 185 -12.03 -13.56 13.02
N ASN A 186 -11.42 -14.71 13.22
CA ASN A 186 -10.03 -14.81 13.65
C ASN A 186 -9.08 -14.63 12.46
N VAL A 187 -9.04 -13.42 11.91
CA VAL A 187 -8.23 -13.04 10.74
C VAL A 187 -6.89 -12.48 11.19
N CYS A 188 -5.82 -12.89 10.48
CA CYS A 188 -4.48 -12.37 10.72
C CYS A 188 -4.30 -10.95 10.15
N GLY A 189 -3.40 -10.15 10.77
CA GLY A 189 -3.01 -8.84 10.27
C GLY A 189 -4.05 -7.74 10.52
N VAL A 190 -4.98 -7.98 11.44
CA VAL A 190 -6.00 -7.00 11.81
C VAL A 190 -5.44 -6.04 12.85
N MET A 191 -5.65 -4.74 12.61
CA MET A 191 -5.41 -3.68 13.58
C MET A 191 -6.67 -2.82 13.68
N MET A 192 -7.23 -2.75 14.86
CA MET A 192 -8.40 -1.95 15.17
C MET A 192 -8.03 -0.85 16.16
N MET A 193 -8.56 0.34 15.93
CA MET A 193 -8.43 1.46 16.86
C MET A 193 -9.79 1.85 17.40
N ARG A 194 -9.87 2.05 18.70
CA ARG A 194 -11.09 2.44 19.39
C ARG A 194 -10.79 3.55 20.39
N PRO A 195 -11.54 4.65 20.36
CA PRO A 195 -11.48 5.63 21.43
C PRO A 195 -12.08 5.04 22.71
N THR A 196 -11.45 5.27 23.84
CA THR A 196 -11.93 4.76 25.16
C THR A 196 -12.97 5.66 25.84
N GLY A 197 -13.25 6.85 25.29
CA GLY A 197 -14.14 7.84 25.89
C GLY A 197 -13.47 8.75 26.93
N LYS A 198 -12.23 8.47 27.31
CA LYS A 198 -11.41 9.30 28.23
C LYS A 198 -10.36 10.14 27.52
N GLY A 199 -10.43 10.27 26.20
CA GLY A 199 -9.41 10.92 25.38
C GLY A 199 -8.25 10.00 24.99
N GLU A 200 -8.26 8.76 25.43
CA GLU A 200 -7.30 7.73 25.08
C GLU A 200 -7.79 6.91 23.87
N VAL A 201 -6.84 6.24 23.23
CA VAL A 201 -7.09 5.32 22.11
C VAL A 201 -6.49 3.96 22.45
N THR A 202 -7.29 2.93 22.27
CA THR A 202 -6.81 1.55 22.31
C THR A 202 -6.55 1.06 20.89
N ILE A 203 -5.36 0.57 20.62
CA ILE A 203 -5.00 -0.20 19.42
C ILE A 203 -5.03 -1.67 19.79
N GLU A 204 -5.87 -2.45 19.12
CA GLU A 204 -5.90 -3.90 19.21
C GLU A 204 -5.26 -4.49 17.96
N VAL A 205 -4.21 -5.27 18.13
CA VAL A 205 -3.48 -5.95 17.05
C VAL A 205 -3.69 -7.45 17.18
N ARG A 206 -4.12 -8.08 16.08
CA ARG A 206 -4.36 -9.53 16.01
C ARG A 206 -3.61 -10.15 14.85
N GLY A 207 -2.78 -11.13 15.13
CA GLY A 207 -2.08 -11.93 14.14
C GLY A 207 -1.17 -11.13 13.20
N SER A 208 -0.59 -10.02 13.66
CA SER A 208 0.32 -9.19 12.85
C SER A 208 1.77 -9.53 13.14
N THR A 209 2.61 -9.43 12.11
CA THR A 209 4.07 -9.41 12.27
C THR A 209 4.54 -8.05 12.79
N MET A 210 5.75 -7.95 13.33
CA MET A 210 6.34 -6.67 13.72
C MET A 210 6.51 -5.74 12.51
N THR A 211 6.85 -6.28 11.35
CA THR A 211 6.93 -5.52 10.10
C THR A 211 5.58 -4.91 9.71
N GLN A 212 4.50 -5.68 9.76
CA GLN A 212 3.15 -5.16 9.48
C GLN A 212 2.73 -4.09 10.49
N PHE A 213 3.10 -4.27 11.76
CA PHE A 213 2.82 -3.27 12.78
C PHE A 213 3.61 -1.97 12.55
N ALA A 214 4.90 -2.05 12.21
CA ALA A 214 5.72 -0.90 11.83
C ALA A 214 5.13 -0.13 10.65
N GLN A 215 4.69 -0.85 9.61
CA GLN A 215 4.02 -0.28 8.44
C GLN A 215 2.75 0.49 8.83
N ARG A 216 1.94 -0.07 9.74
CA ARG A 216 0.72 0.60 10.24
C ARG A 216 1.05 1.83 11.08
N LEU A 217 2.06 1.76 11.95
CA LEU A 217 2.50 2.91 12.74
C LEU A 217 2.95 4.08 11.86
N SER A 218 3.56 3.80 10.70
CA SER A 218 3.98 4.81 9.73
C SER A 218 2.82 5.68 9.21
N GLN A 219 1.58 5.21 9.28
CA GLN A 219 0.40 5.99 8.87
C GLN A 219 0.02 7.08 9.87
N PHE A 220 0.43 6.92 11.13
CA PHE A 220 0.04 7.80 12.23
C PHE A 220 1.17 8.70 12.69
N LEU A 221 2.41 8.37 12.33
CA LEU A 221 3.61 9.12 12.69
C LEU A 221 4.07 10.03 11.55
N ASP A 222 4.89 11.01 11.89
CA ASP A 222 5.48 11.96 10.95
C ASP A 222 6.58 11.35 10.06
N ARG A 223 7.00 10.13 10.38
CA ARG A 223 8.08 9.42 9.68
C ARG A 223 7.74 7.97 9.48
N THR A 224 8.33 7.39 8.44
CA THR A 224 8.30 5.95 8.22
C THR A 224 8.90 5.20 9.42
N VAL A 225 8.24 4.14 9.84
CA VAL A 225 8.75 3.22 10.87
C VAL A 225 9.36 2.01 10.19
N VAL A 226 10.61 1.74 10.47
CA VAL A 226 11.34 0.59 9.92
C VAL A 226 11.50 -0.46 11.02
N ASP A 227 11.07 -1.67 10.74
CA ASP A 227 11.23 -2.80 11.65
C ASP A 227 12.69 -3.26 11.70
N LYS A 228 13.35 -3.02 12.82
CA LYS A 228 14.70 -3.50 13.18
C LYS A 228 14.66 -4.42 14.40
N THR A 229 13.49 -5.00 14.72
CA THR A 229 13.34 -5.88 15.89
C THR A 229 14.02 -7.23 15.70
N SER A 230 14.17 -7.70 14.47
CA SER A 230 14.60 -9.07 14.13
C SER A 230 13.69 -10.15 14.73
N VAL A 231 12.45 -9.82 15.07
CA VAL A 231 11.50 -10.71 15.71
C VAL A 231 10.56 -11.32 14.66
N ALA A 232 10.68 -12.64 14.47
CA ALA A 232 9.81 -13.37 13.55
C ALA A 232 8.55 -13.88 14.25
N GLY A 233 7.48 -14.03 13.46
CA GLY A 233 6.20 -14.58 13.93
C GLY A 233 5.08 -13.55 13.93
N LYS A 234 3.90 -14.01 14.34
CA LYS A 234 2.70 -13.18 14.49
C LYS A 234 2.38 -13.00 15.96
N PHE A 235 1.78 -11.86 16.29
CA PHE A 235 1.54 -11.46 17.67
C PHE A 235 0.13 -10.90 17.83
N ASN A 236 -0.43 -11.10 19.03
CA ASN A 236 -1.61 -10.43 19.50
C ASN A 236 -1.21 -9.54 20.68
N PHE A 237 -1.68 -8.30 20.67
CA PHE A 237 -1.48 -7.38 21.79
C PHE A 237 -2.46 -6.22 21.73
N GLN A 238 -2.57 -5.54 22.84
CA GLN A 238 -3.30 -4.30 23.00
C GLN A 238 -2.33 -3.20 23.39
N LEU A 239 -2.58 -1.98 22.93
CA LEU A 239 -1.81 -0.79 23.25
C LEU A 239 -2.79 0.34 23.57
N GLU A 240 -2.66 0.96 24.73
CA GLU A 240 -3.49 2.08 25.16
C GLU A 240 -2.63 3.32 25.39
N PHE A 241 -3.01 4.44 24.80
CA PHE A 241 -2.23 5.67 24.87
C PHE A 241 -3.12 6.90 24.63
N THR A 242 -2.61 8.06 25.04
CA THR A 242 -3.22 9.38 24.78
C THR A 242 -2.62 9.93 23.47
N PRO A 243 -3.44 10.14 22.40
CA PRO A 243 -2.94 10.76 21.19
C PRO A 243 -2.51 12.18 21.43
N ASP A 244 -1.34 12.56 20.93
CA ASP A 244 -0.94 13.96 20.86
C ASP A 244 -1.78 14.68 19.79
N PRO A 245 -2.53 15.75 20.13
CA PRO A 245 -3.32 16.52 19.17
C PRO A 245 -2.45 17.17 18.06
N ASN A 246 -1.15 17.33 18.31
CA ASN A 246 -0.19 17.88 17.36
C ASN A 246 0.55 16.79 16.57
N MET A 247 0.22 15.50 16.77
CA MET A 247 0.88 14.42 16.06
C MET A 247 0.57 14.54 14.56
N PRO A 248 1.58 14.80 13.71
CA PRO A 248 1.37 14.89 12.28
C PRO A 248 1.05 13.49 11.75
N GLY A 249 -0.05 13.39 11.05
CA GLY A 249 -0.54 12.14 10.46
C GLY A 249 -2.02 12.26 10.16
N GLN A 250 -2.61 11.21 9.62
CA GLN A 250 -4.06 11.10 9.46
C GLN A 250 -4.70 10.85 10.84
N GLY A 251 -4.71 11.85 11.69
CA GLY A 251 -5.21 11.90 13.04
C GLY A 251 -5.89 10.64 13.55
N PHE A 252 -5.44 10.12 14.68
CA PHE A 252 -6.23 9.14 15.41
C PHE A 252 -7.66 9.64 15.49
N PRO A 253 -8.67 8.78 15.36
CA PRO A 253 -10.04 9.20 15.54
C PRO A 253 -10.14 9.84 16.94
N ALA A 254 -10.02 11.17 16.98
CA ALA A 254 -10.31 11.92 18.19
C ALA A 254 -11.70 11.49 18.60
N GLY A 255 -11.81 10.92 19.78
CA GLY A 255 -13.09 10.45 20.28
C GLY A 255 -14.11 11.55 20.10
N ARG A 256 -15.12 11.33 19.25
CA ARG A 256 -16.33 12.13 19.21
C ARG A 256 -17.10 11.91 20.53
N GLY A 257 -16.55 12.39 21.61
CA GLY A 257 -17.05 12.23 22.96
C GLY A 257 -16.82 13.46 23.82
N GLY A 258 -16.17 14.49 23.30
CA GLY A 258 -16.20 15.81 23.88
C GLY A 258 -17.45 16.53 23.39
N ASP A 259 -18.47 16.60 24.20
CA ASP A 259 -19.48 17.65 24.10
C ASP A 259 -18.72 18.99 23.92
N PRO A 260 -19.03 19.82 22.90
CA PRO A 260 -18.36 21.13 22.74
C PRO A 260 -18.46 22.02 23.98
N GLY A 261 -19.29 21.66 24.95
CA GLY A 261 -19.49 22.35 26.21
C GLY A 261 -18.75 21.79 27.44
N ASN A 262 -18.07 20.67 27.32
CA ASN A 262 -17.30 20.09 28.43
C ASN A 262 -15.99 19.46 27.92
N PRO A 263 -14.90 20.25 27.80
CA PRO A 263 -13.59 19.66 27.60
C PRO A 263 -13.30 18.82 28.84
N ALA A 264 -13.38 17.50 28.73
CA ALA A 264 -12.83 16.60 29.73
C ALA A 264 -11.33 16.92 29.83
N SER A 265 -10.98 17.76 30.78
CA SER A 265 -9.61 17.88 31.24
C SER A 265 -9.21 16.53 31.80
N PRO A 266 -8.27 15.81 31.19
CA PRO A 266 -7.76 14.58 31.73
C PRO A 266 -7.06 14.96 33.05
N THR A 267 -7.60 14.49 34.16
CA THR A 267 -6.99 14.67 35.49
C THR A 267 -5.67 13.90 35.59
N ASP A 268 -5.42 13.00 34.65
CA ASP A 268 -4.16 12.25 34.48
C ASP A 268 -4.10 11.77 33.01
N PRO A 269 -3.37 12.47 32.11
CA PRO A 269 -3.23 12.02 30.75
C PRO A 269 -2.45 10.71 30.74
N GLY A 270 -3.01 9.66 30.16
CA GLY A 270 -2.32 8.40 29.95
C GLY A 270 -1.00 8.56 29.19
N PRO A 271 -0.19 7.50 29.06
CA PRO A 271 1.12 7.57 28.40
C PRO A 271 0.97 7.99 26.94
N ASP A 272 1.93 8.74 26.41
CA ASP A 272 2.02 8.96 24.97
C ASP A 272 2.36 7.65 24.22
N LEU A 273 2.24 7.66 22.90
CA LEU A 273 2.46 6.47 22.08
C LEU A 273 3.85 5.86 22.27
N PHE A 274 4.92 6.66 22.38
CA PHE A 274 6.29 6.15 22.51
C PHE A 274 6.52 5.47 23.85
N VAL A 275 5.98 6.05 24.91
CA VAL A 275 6.02 5.48 26.27
C VAL A 275 5.17 4.20 26.31
N ALA A 276 3.95 4.24 25.78
CA ALA A 276 3.06 3.08 25.75
C ALA A 276 3.69 1.89 24.99
N LEU A 277 4.30 2.13 23.83
CA LEU A 277 5.01 1.09 23.07
C LEU A 277 6.08 0.42 23.91
N GLN A 278 6.87 1.21 24.67
CA GLN A 278 7.96 0.67 25.48
C GLN A 278 7.46 -0.04 26.72
N GLU A 279 6.50 0.52 27.41
CA GLU A 279 6.04 -0.02 28.70
C GLU A 279 5.10 -1.20 28.54
N GLN A 280 4.18 -1.15 27.58
CA GLN A 280 3.14 -2.18 27.43
C GLN A 280 3.58 -3.35 26.58
N ILE A 281 4.29 -3.09 25.47
CA ILE A 281 4.66 -4.16 24.53
C ILE A 281 6.17 -4.39 24.41
N GLY A 282 7.01 -3.57 25.03
CA GLY A 282 8.47 -3.74 25.04
C GLY A 282 9.15 -3.30 23.74
N ILE A 283 8.50 -2.45 22.95
CA ILE A 283 9.02 -1.90 21.70
C ILE A 283 9.49 -0.47 21.91
N LYS A 284 10.67 -0.16 21.38
CA LYS A 284 11.24 1.19 21.40
C LYS A 284 11.31 1.74 19.98
N LEU A 285 10.82 2.98 19.80
CA LEU A 285 11.08 3.79 18.62
C LEU A 285 12.22 4.76 18.89
N SER A 286 13.16 4.85 17.97
CA SER A 286 14.28 5.80 18.03
C SER A 286 14.52 6.42 16.66
N SER A 287 14.93 7.70 16.64
CA SER A 287 15.32 8.38 15.39
C SER A 287 16.51 7.66 14.76
N ASP A 288 16.42 7.43 13.45
CA ASP A 288 17.45 6.77 12.66
C ASP A 288 17.38 7.28 11.21
N LYS A 289 18.25 6.78 10.36
CA LYS A 289 18.17 6.93 8.92
C LYS A 289 17.85 5.58 8.31
N GLY A 290 17.08 5.60 7.23
CA GLY A 290 16.72 4.37 6.54
C GLY A 290 16.08 4.64 5.18
N PRO A 291 15.96 3.58 4.37
CA PRO A 291 15.42 3.69 3.03
C PRO A 291 13.91 3.93 3.06
N VAL A 292 13.48 4.99 2.38
CA VAL A 292 12.08 5.35 2.18
C VAL A 292 11.77 5.34 0.70
N ARG A 293 10.64 4.76 0.33
CA ARG A 293 10.19 4.67 -1.08
C ARG A 293 9.54 5.97 -1.53
N PHE A 294 9.99 6.46 -2.68
CA PHE A 294 9.41 7.57 -3.39
C PHE A 294 8.82 7.11 -4.73
N LEU A 295 7.74 7.72 -5.13
CA LEU A 295 7.24 7.71 -6.50
C LEU A 295 7.54 9.08 -7.10
N ILE A 296 8.42 9.12 -8.07
CA ILE A 296 8.77 10.33 -8.79
C ILE A 296 7.87 10.44 -10.01
N ILE A 297 7.15 11.55 -10.14
CA ILE A 297 6.28 11.82 -11.27
C ILE A 297 7.08 12.61 -12.31
N ASP A 298 7.48 11.92 -13.36
CA ASP A 298 8.29 12.50 -14.44
C ASP A 298 7.43 13.30 -15.40
N HIS A 299 6.23 12.79 -15.70
CA HIS A 299 5.27 13.42 -16.59
C HIS A 299 3.84 13.03 -16.26
N VAL A 300 2.90 13.99 -16.37
CA VAL A 300 1.47 13.73 -16.25
C VAL A 300 0.66 14.82 -16.94
N GLU A 301 -0.41 14.45 -17.61
CA GLU A 301 -1.34 15.34 -18.29
C GLU A 301 -2.76 15.17 -17.75
N LYS A 302 -3.60 16.22 -17.88
CA LYS A 302 -5.02 16.07 -17.60
C LYS A 302 -5.67 15.12 -18.62
N PRO A 303 -6.58 14.25 -18.19
CA PRO A 303 -7.23 13.33 -19.12
C PRO A 303 -8.10 14.10 -20.09
N THR A 304 -8.07 13.71 -21.35
CA THR A 304 -9.06 14.20 -22.33
C THR A 304 -10.45 13.68 -21.95
N ALA A 305 -11.46 14.54 -22.02
CA ALA A 305 -12.83 14.12 -21.78
C ALA A 305 -13.22 12.99 -22.76
N ASN A 306 -13.76 11.90 -22.18
CA ASN A 306 -14.35 10.80 -22.96
C ASN A 306 -15.77 11.16 -23.36
#